data_b8455cce5368188880f4024234e142d3
#
_entry.id   b8455cce5368188880f4024234e142d3
#
_cell.length_a   1.000
_cell.length_b   1.000
_cell.length_c   1.000
_cell.angle_alpha   90.00
_cell.angle_beta   90.00
_cell.angle_gamma   90.00
#
_symmetry.space_group_name_H-M   'P 1'
#
loop_
_entity.id
_entity.type
_entity.pdbx_description
1 polymer ?
#
loop_
_entity_poly.entity_id
_entity_poly.type
_entity_poly.pdbx_seq_one_letter_code
_entity_poly.pdbx_strand_id
1 'polypeptide(L)'
;MPPDAARRSDRSRRAILVAALELVEALGYSKLTIEAVAARAGVGKQTIYRWWPSKGPLLFDALVELGPVGHDSPPSGDLAADLKRELRLAVGELAERRFDQVCRVLVHESRTDLVTLLLMPRRMVVEDRLRSAQRLGDVRPDVDVSAAAELLLGSLYQRWLLRTAPLTEDFTDAVVDLVLRALSDRP
;
A
#
# COMPACT_ATOMS: atom_id res chain seq x y z
N MET A 1 21.16 -10.70 -26.53
CA MET A 1 21.67 -11.17 -25.24
C MET A 1 21.26 -12.61 -25.03
N PRO A 2 22.14 -13.49 -24.55
CA PRO A 2 21.77 -14.88 -24.31
C PRO A 2 20.70 -14.95 -23.21
N PRO A 3 19.70 -15.85 -23.33
CA PRO A 3 18.58 -16.00 -22.38
C PRO A 3 19.01 -16.22 -20.92
N ASP A 4 20.21 -16.73 -20.71
CA ASP A 4 20.78 -17.09 -19.42
C ASP A 4 21.28 -15.86 -18.60
N ALA A 5 21.68 -14.77 -19.25
CA ALA A 5 22.13 -13.54 -18.59
C ALA A 5 20.94 -12.72 -18.05
N ALA A 6 19.84 -12.67 -18.78
CA ALA A 6 18.61 -12.01 -18.33
C ALA A 6 18.01 -12.72 -17.14
N ARG A 7 17.86 -14.04 -17.21
CA ARG A 7 17.36 -14.87 -16.08
C ARG A 7 18.20 -14.77 -14.83
N ARG A 8 19.54 -14.70 -14.95
CA ARG A 8 20.45 -14.48 -13.81
C ARG A 8 20.27 -13.10 -13.22
N SER A 9 20.08 -12.07 -14.05
CA SER A 9 19.81 -10.70 -13.63
C SER A 9 18.52 -10.62 -12.81
N ASP A 10 17.41 -11.19 -13.32
CA ASP A 10 16.11 -11.18 -12.65
C ASP A 10 16.14 -11.96 -11.34
N ARG A 11 16.81 -13.13 -11.32
CA ARG A 11 16.99 -13.91 -10.10
C ARG A 11 17.76 -13.14 -9.02
N SER A 12 18.85 -12.46 -9.44
CA SER A 12 19.65 -11.63 -8.52
C SER A 12 18.87 -10.43 -8.02
N ARG A 13 18.11 -9.75 -8.90
CA ARG A 13 17.24 -8.63 -8.55
C ARG A 13 16.21 -9.07 -7.50
N ARG A 14 15.49 -10.16 -7.75
CA ARG A 14 14.49 -10.69 -6.80
C ARG A 14 15.11 -11.09 -5.46
N ALA A 15 16.30 -11.72 -5.45
CA ALA A 15 16.99 -12.08 -4.22
C ALA A 15 17.37 -10.85 -3.38
N ILE A 16 17.77 -9.75 -4.02
CA ILE A 16 18.07 -8.47 -3.35
C ILE A 16 16.81 -7.89 -2.71
N LEU A 17 15.68 -7.86 -3.44
CA LEU A 17 14.41 -7.34 -2.93
C LEU A 17 13.92 -8.15 -1.71
N VAL A 18 13.95 -9.47 -1.79
CA VAL A 18 13.60 -10.36 -0.65
C VAL A 18 14.49 -10.09 0.55
N ALA A 19 15.82 -10.06 0.35
CA ALA A 19 16.77 -9.81 1.42
C ALA A 19 16.56 -8.43 2.09
N ALA A 20 16.21 -7.40 1.31
CA ALA A 20 15.94 -6.07 1.83
C ALA A 20 14.70 -6.07 2.75
N LEU A 21 13.59 -6.72 2.37
CA LEU A 21 12.38 -6.83 3.19
C LEU A 21 12.63 -7.65 4.47
N GLU A 22 13.31 -8.79 4.37
CA GLU A 22 13.65 -9.59 5.55
C GLU A 22 14.50 -8.82 6.55
N LEU A 23 15.50 -8.08 6.06
CA LEU A 23 16.40 -7.32 6.93
C LEU A 23 15.72 -6.08 7.53
N VAL A 24 14.86 -5.38 6.80
CA VAL A 24 14.14 -4.25 7.37
C VAL A 24 13.16 -4.71 8.45
N GLU A 25 12.53 -5.87 8.27
CA GLU A 25 11.65 -6.46 9.28
C GLU A 25 12.42 -6.86 10.55
N ALA A 26 13.58 -7.48 10.39
CA ALA A 26 14.38 -7.98 11.50
C ALA A 26 15.09 -6.86 12.27
N LEU A 27 15.69 -5.89 11.57
CA LEU A 27 16.61 -4.90 12.13
C LEU A 27 16.00 -3.49 12.23
N GLY A 28 14.98 -3.19 11.46
CA GLY A 28 14.47 -1.85 11.23
C GLY A 28 15.30 -1.06 10.20
N TYR A 29 14.70 -0.02 9.65
CA TYR A 29 15.32 0.78 8.58
C TYR A 29 16.64 1.44 8.97
N SER A 30 16.74 1.97 10.20
CA SER A 30 17.95 2.67 10.65
C SER A 30 19.20 1.79 10.63
N LYS A 31 19.04 0.51 10.93
CA LYS A 31 20.13 -0.48 10.95
C LYS A 31 20.32 -1.21 9.61
N LEU A 32 19.39 -1.05 8.66
CA LEU A 32 19.53 -1.64 7.34
C LEU A 32 20.68 -0.97 6.57
N THR A 33 21.58 -1.77 6.03
CA THR A 33 22.69 -1.31 5.18
C THR A 33 22.73 -2.07 3.87
N ILE A 34 23.23 -1.44 2.80
CA ILE A 34 23.41 -2.10 1.49
C ILE A 34 24.39 -3.29 1.61
N GLU A 35 25.37 -3.19 2.50
CA GLU A 35 26.31 -4.28 2.81
C GLU A 35 25.59 -5.51 3.36
N ALA A 36 24.70 -5.33 4.31
CA ALA A 36 23.91 -6.43 4.88
C ALA A 36 23.00 -7.07 3.83
N VAL A 37 22.35 -6.26 2.98
CA VAL A 37 21.52 -6.76 1.88
C VAL A 37 22.36 -7.55 0.88
N ALA A 38 23.52 -7.03 0.48
CA ALA A 38 24.41 -7.71 -0.47
C ALA A 38 24.88 -9.07 0.08
N ALA A 39 25.30 -9.11 1.34
CA ALA A 39 25.70 -10.35 2.00
C ALA A 39 24.54 -11.37 2.07
N ARG A 40 23.33 -10.93 2.45
CA ARG A 40 22.15 -11.78 2.55
C ARG A 40 21.69 -12.32 1.20
N ALA A 41 21.75 -11.48 0.14
CA ALA A 41 21.37 -11.83 -1.22
C ALA A 41 22.44 -12.62 -1.98
N GLY A 42 23.66 -12.75 -1.43
CA GLY A 42 24.77 -13.43 -2.09
C GLY A 42 25.29 -12.69 -3.32
N VAL A 43 25.26 -11.36 -3.32
CA VAL A 43 25.70 -10.52 -4.44
C VAL A 43 26.73 -9.47 -4.00
N GLY A 44 27.48 -8.90 -4.96
CA GLY A 44 28.35 -7.75 -4.68
C GLY A 44 27.53 -6.45 -4.56
N LYS A 45 28.01 -5.51 -3.70
CA LYS A 45 27.38 -4.17 -3.55
C LYS A 45 27.18 -3.43 -4.88
N GLN A 46 28.14 -3.56 -5.80
CA GLN A 46 28.08 -2.97 -7.13
C GLN A 46 26.84 -3.44 -7.92
N THR A 47 26.40 -4.69 -7.69
CA THR A 47 25.18 -5.22 -8.32
C THR A 47 23.95 -4.49 -7.81
N ILE A 48 23.90 -4.14 -6.52
CA ILE A 48 22.77 -3.39 -5.95
C ILE A 48 22.79 -1.96 -6.46
N TYR A 49 23.92 -1.25 -6.37
CA TYR A 49 24.04 0.14 -6.79
C TYR A 49 23.76 0.37 -8.28
N ARG A 50 23.89 -0.66 -9.10
CA ARG A 50 23.50 -0.58 -10.53
C ARG A 50 22.00 -0.34 -10.72
N TRP A 51 21.15 -0.83 -9.80
CA TRP A 51 19.70 -0.68 -9.88
C TRP A 51 19.15 0.36 -8.92
N TRP A 52 19.73 0.46 -7.73
CA TRP A 52 19.23 1.33 -6.67
C TRP A 52 20.35 2.19 -6.09
N PRO A 53 20.21 3.53 -6.17
CA PRO A 53 21.25 4.44 -5.66
C PRO A 53 21.34 4.44 -4.11
N SER A 54 20.26 4.00 -3.43
CA SER A 54 20.19 3.96 -1.98
C SER A 54 19.18 2.92 -1.49
N LYS A 55 19.10 2.71 -0.18
CA LYS A 55 18.18 1.75 0.44
C LYS A 55 16.68 2.14 0.35
N GLY A 56 16.37 3.43 0.23
CA GLY A 56 14.98 3.88 0.08
C GLY A 56 14.33 3.38 -1.22
N PRO A 57 14.87 3.71 -2.42
CA PRO A 57 14.40 3.15 -3.68
C PRO A 57 14.39 1.63 -3.74
N LEU A 58 15.38 0.97 -3.12
CA LEU A 58 15.41 -0.49 -3.03
C LEU A 58 14.19 -1.04 -2.27
N LEU A 59 13.90 -0.49 -1.10
CA LEU A 59 12.75 -0.92 -0.30
C LEU A 59 11.42 -0.59 -0.95
N PHE A 60 11.34 0.53 -1.66
CA PHE A 60 10.16 0.88 -2.45
C PHE A 60 9.87 -0.18 -3.51
N ASP A 61 10.86 -0.51 -4.36
CA ASP A 61 10.70 -1.55 -5.38
C ASP A 61 10.37 -2.90 -4.75
N ALA A 62 10.96 -3.19 -3.58
CA ALA A 62 10.67 -4.42 -2.85
C ALA A 62 9.21 -4.48 -2.37
N LEU A 63 8.64 -3.38 -1.88
CA LEU A 63 7.22 -3.32 -1.54
C LEU A 63 6.31 -3.43 -2.76
N VAL A 64 6.63 -2.73 -3.84
CA VAL A 64 5.82 -2.75 -5.06
C VAL A 64 5.80 -4.15 -5.69
N GLU A 65 6.93 -4.86 -5.68
CA GLU A 65 7.06 -6.16 -6.36
C GLU A 65 6.67 -7.35 -5.48
N LEU A 66 6.89 -7.26 -4.17
CA LEU A 66 6.74 -8.39 -3.23
C LEU A 66 5.76 -8.09 -2.08
N GLY A 67 5.31 -6.87 -1.96
CA GLY A 67 4.33 -6.46 -0.95
C GLY A 67 2.94 -7.01 -1.24
N PRO A 68 2.01 -6.82 -0.32
CA PRO A 68 0.62 -7.17 -0.56
C PRO A 68 0.10 -6.37 -1.77
N VAL A 69 -0.07 -7.07 -2.89
CA VAL A 69 -0.69 -6.48 -4.08
C VAL A 69 -2.15 -6.25 -3.76
N GLY A 70 -2.65 -5.04 -4.05
CA GLY A 70 -4.06 -4.71 -3.87
C GLY A 70 -4.96 -5.84 -4.39
N HIS A 71 -5.81 -6.35 -3.55
CA HIS A 71 -6.71 -7.44 -3.90
C HIS A 71 -7.82 -6.86 -4.76
N ASP A 72 -7.80 -7.16 -6.04
CA ASP A 72 -8.92 -6.88 -6.93
C ASP A 72 -10.05 -7.86 -6.63
N SER A 73 -10.84 -7.54 -5.61
CA SER A 73 -12.02 -8.33 -5.28
C SER A 73 -13.17 -7.89 -6.19
N PRO A 74 -13.84 -8.80 -6.91
CA PRO A 74 -14.96 -8.42 -7.75
C PRO A 74 -16.08 -7.77 -6.89
N PRO A 75 -16.83 -6.81 -7.45
CA PRO A 75 -17.95 -6.19 -6.75
C PRO A 75 -18.99 -7.24 -6.37
N SER A 76 -19.49 -7.18 -5.13
CA SER A 76 -20.55 -8.08 -4.64
C SER A 76 -21.95 -7.60 -5.03
N GLY A 77 -22.09 -6.32 -5.40
CA GLY A 77 -23.38 -5.64 -5.59
C GLY A 77 -23.88 -4.92 -4.32
N ASP A 78 -23.17 -5.09 -3.20
CA ASP A 78 -23.41 -4.34 -1.96
C ASP A 78 -22.24 -3.39 -1.72
N LEU A 79 -22.47 -2.09 -1.94
CA LEU A 79 -21.46 -1.06 -1.79
C LEU A 79 -20.87 -1.03 -0.38
N ALA A 80 -21.72 -1.16 0.66
CA ALA A 80 -21.26 -1.12 2.05
C ALA A 80 -20.34 -2.30 2.35
N ALA A 81 -20.75 -3.51 1.96
CA ALA A 81 -19.92 -4.71 2.13
C ALA A 81 -18.60 -4.61 1.36
N ASP A 82 -18.63 -4.10 0.13
CA ASP A 82 -17.44 -3.94 -0.70
C ASP A 82 -16.46 -2.93 -0.09
N LEU A 83 -16.93 -1.76 0.33
CA LEU A 83 -16.09 -0.74 0.96
C LEU A 83 -15.51 -1.22 2.32
N LYS A 84 -16.34 -1.88 3.15
CA LYS A 84 -15.86 -2.47 4.43
C LYS A 84 -14.75 -3.48 4.17
N ARG A 85 -14.91 -4.35 3.19
CA ARG A 85 -13.88 -5.31 2.79
C ARG A 85 -12.59 -4.62 2.35
N GLU A 86 -12.66 -3.61 1.49
CA GLU A 86 -11.49 -2.87 1.02
C GLU A 86 -10.74 -2.17 2.17
N LEU A 87 -11.46 -1.54 3.11
CA LEU A 87 -10.85 -0.89 4.25
C LEU A 87 -10.23 -1.88 5.24
N ARG A 88 -10.87 -3.03 5.47
CA ARG A 88 -10.31 -4.11 6.31
C ARG A 88 -9.04 -4.71 5.70
N LEU A 89 -8.99 -4.89 4.38
CA LEU A 89 -7.77 -5.29 3.68
C LEU A 89 -6.65 -4.25 3.87
N ALA A 90 -6.97 -2.95 3.77
CA ALA A 90 -6.01 -1.89 4.04
C ALA A 90 -5.47 -1.95 5.49
N VAL A 91 -6.33 -2.20 6.45
CA VAL A 91 -5.91 -2.37 7.86
C VAL A 91 -4.96 -3.55 8.02
N GLY A 92 -5.26 -4.68 7.38
CA GLY A 92 -4.40 -5.87 7.41
C GLY A 92 -3.00 -5.58 6.84
N GLU A 93 -2.92 -4.90 5.71
CA GLU A 93 -1.66 -4.49 5.09
C GLU A 93 -0.87 -3.51 5.98
N LEU A 94 -1.55 -2.49 6.53
CA LEU A 94 -0.94 -1.52 7.43
C LEU A 94 -0.48 -2.13 8.77
N ALA A 95 -1.08 -3.25 9.19
CA ALA A 95 -0.66 -4.02 10.36
C ALA A 95 0.54 -4.93 10.06
N GLU A 96 0.82 -5.24 8.80
CA GLU A 96 1.98 -6.04 8.44
C GLU A 96 3.27 -5.27 8.74
N ARG A 97 4.12 -5.84 9.60
CA ARG A 97 5.28 -5.16 10.16
C ARG A 97 6.24 -4.63 9.10
N ARG A 98 6.49 -5.40 8.05
CA ARG A 98 7.35 -4.98 6.92
C ARG A 98 6.80 -3.76 6.22
N PHE A 99 5.52 -3.82 5.88
CA PHE A 99 4.82 -2.75 5.19
C PHE A 99 4.80 -1.47 6.03
N ASP A 100 4.39 -1.56 7.32
CA ASP A 100 4.39 -0.44 8.25
C ASP A 100 5.76 0.25 8.35
N GLN A 101 6.83 -0.54 8.54
CA GLN A 101 8.17 0.03 8.67
C GLN A 101 8.64 0.75 7.42
N VAL A 102 8.46 0.16 6.23
CA VAL A 102 8.92 0.77 4.97
C VAL A 102 8.09 1.99 4.62
N CYS A 103 6.76 1.91 4.73
CA CYS A 103 5.89 3.06 4.46
C CYS A 103 6.18 4.26 5.35
N ARG A 104 6.42 4.06 6.66
CA ARG A 104 6.79 5.14 7.58
C ARG A 104 8.09 5.82 7.18
N VAL A 105 9.07 5.05 6.74
CA VAL A 105 10.32 5.62 6.25
C VAL A 105 10.11 6.45 4.99
N LEU A 106 9.36 5.91 4.03
CA LEU A 106 9.08 6.62 2.78
C LEU A 106 8.34 7.94 3.02
N VAL A 107 7.38 7.95 3.95
CA VAL A 107 6.69 9.19 4.38
C VAL A 107 7.68 10.17 5.00
N HIS A 108 8.59 9.71 5.86
CA HIS A 108 9.53 10.57 6.58
C HIS A 108 10.61 11.17 5.67
N GLU A 109 11.01 10.45 4.64
CA GLU A 109 11.99 10.94 3.64
C GLU A 109 11.37 11.96 2.65
N SER A 110 10.13 12.39 2.85
CA SER A 110 9.40 13.33 1.97
C SER A 110 9.30 12.84 0.52
N ARG A 111 9.28 11.55 0.32
CA ARG A 111 9.10 10.92 -1.00
C ARG A 111 7.61 10.79 -1.32
N THR A 112 6.92 11.92 -1.38
CA THR A 112 5.48 12.00 -1.61
C THR A 112 5.02 11.17 -2.82
N ASP A 113 5.80 11.18 -3.88
CA ASP A 113 5.46 10.41 -5.10
C ASP A 113 5.42 8.90 -4.84
N LEU A 114 6.31 8.37 -3.99
CA LEU A 114 6.35 6.96 -3.64
C LEU A 114 5.16 6.54 -2.78
N VAL A 115 4.79 7.36 -1.81
CA VAL A 115 3.61 7.14 -0.98
C VAL A 115 2.35 7.18 -1.84
N THR A 116 2.26 8.14 -2.75
CA THR A 116 1.15 8.27 -3.70
C THR A 116 1.03 7.01 -4.56
N LEU A 117 2.13 6.50 -5.09
CA LEU A 117 2.12 5.28 -5.92
C LEU A 117 1.66 4.04 -5.14
N LEU A 118 2.05 3.91 -3.86
CA LEU A 118 1.63 2.78 -3.02
C LEU A 118 0.16 2.88 -2.61
N LEU A 119 -0.35 4.10 -2.40
CA LEU A 119 -1.73 4.31 -1.96
C LEU A 119 -2.72 4.42 -3.12
N MET A 120 -2.26 4.84 -4.30
CA MET A 120 -3.12 5.08 -5.47
C MET A 120 -3.91 3.85 -5.92
N PRO A 121 -3.37 2.61 -5.98
CA PRO A 121 -4.14 1.47 -6.43
C PRO A 121 -5.41 1.26 -5.60
N ARG A 122 -5.33 1.34 -4.27
CA ARG A 122 -6.49 1.21 -3.39
C ARG A 122 -7.48 2.35 -3.56
N ARG A 123 -6.97 3.59 -3.70
CA ARG A 123 -7.81 4.74 -3.99
C ARG A 123 -8.62 4.53 -5.26
N MET A 124 -7.99 4.05 -6.34
CA MET A 124 -8.66 3.77 -7.60
C MET A 124 -9.78 2.74 -7.42
N VAL A 125 -9.53 1.66 -6.68
CA VAL A 125 -10.55 0.65 -6.39
C VAL A 125 -11.74 1.27 -5.66
N VAL A 126 -11.52 2.03 -4.59
CA VAL A 126 -12.57 2.71 -3.82
C VAL A 126 -13.35 3.69 -4.70
N GLU A 127 -12.67 4.52 -5.49
CA GLU A 127 -13.31 5.46 -6.41
C GLU A 127 -14.17 4.74 -7.46
N ASP A 128 -13.70 3.63 -8.02
CA ASP A 128 -14.46 2.87 -9.01
C ASP A 128 -15.72 2.22 -8.42
N ARG A 129 -15.66 1.76 -7.15
CA ARG A 129 -16.85 1.29 -6.41
C ARG A 129 -17.88 2.43 -6.25
N LEU A 130 -17.41 3.59 -5.78
CA LEU A 130 -18.28 4.76 -5.58
C LEU A 130 -18.87 5.27 -6.89
N ARG A 131 -18.08 5.34 -7.98
CA ARG A 131 -18.58 5.73 -9.32
C ARG A 131 -19.61 4.74 -9.85
N SER A 132 -19.41 3.44 -9.60
CA SER A 132 -20.40 2.43 -9.98
C SER A 132 -21.71 2.61 -9.23
N ALA A 133 -21.66 2.82 -7.92
CA ALA A 133 -22.83 3.09 -7.09
C ALA A 133 -23.53 4.40 -7.49
N GLN A 134 -22.79 5.43 -7.88
CA GLN A 134 -23.35 6.70 -8.39
C GLN A 134 -24.12 6.49 -9.69
N ARG A 135 -23.61 5.64 -10.60
CA ARG A 135 -24.33 5.27 -11.84
C ARG A 135 -25.61 4.47 -11.58
N LEU A 136 -25.65 3.69 -10.50
CA LEU A 136 -26.81 2.89 -10.10
C LEU A 136 -27.81 3.69 -9.26
N GLY A 137 -27.47 4.91 -8.83
CA GLY A 137 -28.33 5.76 -8.01
C GLY A 137 -28.25 5.50 -6.51
N ASP A 138 -27.32 4.66 -6.05
CA ASP A 138 -27.09 4.40 -4.62
C ASP A 138 -26.28 5.53 -3.95
N VAL A 139 -25.52 6.28 -4.74
CA VAL A 139 -24.77 7.49 -4.35
C VAL A 139 -25.30 8.66 -5.18
N ARG A 140 -25.51 9.81 -4.52
CA ARG A 140 -26.01 11.02 -5.18
C ARG A 140 -25.10 11.47 -6.33
N PRO A 141 -25.67 12.01 -7.42
CA PRO A 141 -24.91 12.41 -8.61
C PRO A 141 -24.01 13.65 -8.37
N ASP A 142 -24.31 14.46 -7.35
CA ASP A 142 -23.54 15.66 -6.99
C ASP A 142 -22.34 15.38 -6.07
N VAL A 143 -22.16 14.13 -5.63
CA VAL A 143 -21.06 13.72 -4.77
C VAL A 143 -19.73 13.73 -5.53
N ASP A 144 -18.73 14.41 -4.98
CA ASP A 144 -17.34 14.27 -5.40
C ASP A 144 -16.80 12.93 -4.92
N VAL A 145 -16.74 11.96 -5.83
CA VAL A 145 -16.26 10.60 -5.55
C VAL A 145 -14.81 10.58 -5.06
N SER A 146 -13.99 11.50 -5.56
CA SER A 146 -12.57 11.61 -5.15
C SER A 146 -12.46 12.06 -3.69
N ALA A 147 -13.24 13.06 -3.30
CA ALA A 147 -13.31 13.52 -1.92
C ALA A 147 -13.88 12.45 -0.98
N ALA A 148 -14.89 11.71 -1.42
CA ALA A 148 -15.45 10.60 -0.64
C ALA A 148 -14.41 9.49 -0.41
N ALA A 149 -13.63 9.12 -1.42
CA ALA A 149 -12.54 8.16 -1.29
C ALA A 149 -11.44 8.66 -0.33
N GLU A 150 -11.13 9.95 -0.37
CA GLU A 150 -10.17 10.56 0.58
C GLU A 150 -10.68 10.53 2.02
N LEU A 151 -11.96 10.77 2.27
CA LEU A 151 -12.55 10.66 3.61
C LEU A 151 -12.44 9.23 4.15
N LEU A 152 -12.74 8.24 3.32
CA LEU A 152 -12.65 6.82 3.69
C LEU A 152 -11.21 6.43 4.03
N LEU A 153 -10.28 6.63 3.10
CA LEU A 153 -8.90 6.17 3.24
C LEU A 153 -8.07 7.08 4.14
N GLY A 154 -8.30 8.39 4.09
CA GLY A 154 -7.55 9.38 4.86
C GLY A 154 -7.72 9.18 6.36
N SER A 155 -8.91 8.79 6.82
CA SER A 155 -9.16 8.47 8.23
C SER A 155 -8.30 7.30 8.75
N LEU A 156 -8.08 6.27 7.91
CA LEU A 156 -7.22 5.13 8.22
C LEU A 156 -5.75 5.54 8.26
N TYR A 157 -5.30 6.22 7.20
CA TYR A 157 -3.90 6.64 7.08
C TYR A 157 -3.49 7.64 8.14
N GLN A 158 -4.36 8.58 8.50
CA GLN A 158 -4.13 9.49 9.61
C GLN A 158 -3.94 8.73 10.92
N ARG A 159 -4.87 7.82 11.24
CA ARG A 159 -4.83 7.02 12.47
C ARG A 159 -3.58 6.13 12.51
N TRP A 160 -3.25 5.49 11.40
CA TRP A 160 -2.05 4.68 11.27
C TRP A 160 -0.77 5.50 11.40
N LEU A 161 -0.65 6.61 10.68
CA LEU A 161 0.56 7.44 10.64
C LEU A 161 0.83 8.09 11.99
N LEU A 162 -0.19 8.71 12.59
CA LEU A 162 -0.08 9.46 13.84
C LEU A 162 -0.23 8.58 15.09
N ARG A 163 -0.63 7.32 14.95
CA ARG A 163 -0.87 6.38 16.06
C ARG A 163 -1.83 6.92 17.12
N THR A 164 -2.85 7.65 16.70
CA THR A 164 -3.82 8.27 17.60
C THR A 164 -4.73 7.26 18.30
N ALA A 165 -4.96 6.10 17.67
CA ALA A 165 -5.70 4.98 18.23
C ALA A 165 -5.44 3.70 17.41
N PRO A 166 -5.76 2.51 17.89
CA PRO A 166 -5.67 1.27 17.14
C PRO A 166 -6.56 1.30 15.88
N LEU A 167 -6.06 0.74 14.77
CA LEU A 167 -6.89 0.43 13.61
C LEU A 167 -7.62 -0.89 13.87
N THR A 168 -8.95 -0.84 13.90
CA THR A 168 -9.81 -2.00 14.13
C THR A 168 -10.85 -2.12 13.01
N GLU A 169 -11.40 -3.31 12.82
CA GLU A 169 -12.50 -3.51 11.87
C GLU A 169 -13.72 -2.67 12.25
N ASP A 170 -14.07 -2.58 13.55
CA ASP A 170 -15.17 -1.74 14.03
C ASP A 170 -15.01 -0.28 13.63
N PHE A 171 -13.77 0.23 13.68
CA PHE A 171 -13.49 1.60 13.25
C PHE A 171 -13.70 1.76 11.74
N THR A 172 -13.22 0.82 10.93
CA THR A 172 -13.40 0.88 9.48
C THR A 172 -14.88 0.80 9.10
N ASP A 173 -15.62 -0.06 9.74
CA ASP A 173 -17.05 -0.22 9.52
C ASP A 173 -17.82 1.07 9.88
N ALA A 174 -17.49 1.67 11.02
CA ALA A 174 -18.08 2.94 11.45
C ALA A 174 -17.78 4.08 10.47
N VAL A 175 -16.55 4.14 9.91
CA VAL A 175 -16.18 5.14 8.89
C VAL A 175 -16.99 4.93 7.61
N VAL A 176 -17.10 3.70 7.13
CA VAL A 176 -17.91 3.39 5.93
C VAL A 176 -19.36 3.76 6.15
N ASP A 177 -19.96 3.34 7.27
CA ASP A 177 -21.36 3.62 7.58
C ASP A 177 -21.64 5.12 7.72
N LEU A 178 -20.70 5.88 8.28
CA LEU A 178 -20.81 7.34 8.39
C LEU A 178 -20.77 8.01 7.02
N VAL A 179 -19.79 7.63 6.19
CA VAL A 179 -19.61 8.21 4.86
C VAL A 179 -20.80 7.85 3.98
N LEU A 180 -21.24 6.58 3.94
CA LEU A 180 -22.36 6.16 3.11
C LEU A 180 -23.67 6.87 3.47
N ARG A 181 -23.93 7.10 4.76
CA ARG A 181 -25.08 7.93 5.18
C ARG A 181 -25.04 9.36 4.63
N ALA A 182 -23.82 9.92 4.51
CA ALA A 182 -23.67 11.26 3.94
C ALA A 182 -23.80 11.28 2.40
N LEU A 183 -23.55 10.14 1.73
CA LEU A 183 -23.56 10.04 0.27
C LEU A 183 -24.91 9.60 -0.31
N SER A 184 -25.81 9.02 0.49
CA SER A 184 -27.13 8.57 0.07
C SER A 184 -28.18 9.67 0.21
N ASP A 185 -29.20 9.64 -0.66
CA ASP A 185 -30.38 10.50 -0.56
C ASP A 185 -31.40 10.02 0.48
N ARG A 186 -31.11 8.91 1.16
CA ARG A 186 -32.05 8.38 2.17
C ARG A 186 -31.88 9.10 3.49
N PRO A 187 -32.97 9.71 3.99
CA PRO A 187 -32.99 10.29 5.33
C PRO A 187 -32.74 9.26 6.44
#